data_d5ea943451cea5dada3cc419b0cabb95
#
_entry.id   d5ea943451cea5dada3cc419b0cabb95
#
_cell.length_a   1.000
_cell.length_b   1.000
_cell.length_c   1.000
_cell.angle_alpha   90.00
_cell.angle_beta   90.00
_cell.angle_gamma   90.00
#
_symmetry.space_group_name_H-M   'P 1'
#
loop_
_entity.id
_entity.type
_entity.pdbx_description
1 polymer ?
#
loop_
_entity_poly.entity_id
_entity_poly.type
_entity_poly.pdbx_seq_one_letter_code
_entity_poly.pdbx_strand_id
1 'polypeptide(L)'
;MTRILITGGGGFLGQKLAARLQTKGTLGAARIAEIVLADLTPPPPPTGPVPCRSVALDIADNAAVGRLFEPAFDVIFHLAAVVSGAAEAEFDLGMRVNLMGSIAVFEAARAAANSPIVVYASSVAVHGGTAPDLVTDGVELNPQTSYGTQKAMAELLLTDMSRKGFLDGRGLRLPTVSIRPGKANAAASSFMSSIFRDTLEGRTANCPVGRDFAVWHSAPRTVTDNLIHAAEVERAALGPNRCFNLPGRTDTIGAMIDAMTRVAGPDAAARITWDADPVIAGIVAGWRGHFRPDHALALGFRADASFEDSVRWFLEDDIVRGA
;
A
#
# COMPACT_ATOMS: atom_id res chain seq x y z
N MET A 1 -16.83 20.07 5.39
CA MET A 1 -16.31 19.03 6.29
C MET A 1 -16.27 17.75 5.51
N THR A 2 -15.24 16.92 5.67
CA THR A 2 -14.97 15.74 4.83
C THR A 2 -15.20 14.46 5.63
N ARG A 3 -16.00 13.53 5.12
CA ARG A 3 -16.19 12.18 5.67
C ARG A 3 -15.29 11.21 4.92
N ILE A 4 -14.49 10.45 5.67
CA ILE A 4 -13.46 9.56 5.14
C ILE A 4 -13.79 8.10 5.46
N LEU A 5 -13.71 7.23 4.46
CA LEU A 5 -13.71 5.78 4.62
C LEU A 5 -12.32 5.22 4.35
N ILE A 6 -11.83 4.32 5.21
CA ILE A 6 -10.62 3.52 5.00
C ILE A 6 -11.02 2.05 5.04
N THR A 7 -11.11 1.40 3.88
CA THR A 7 -11.25 -0.07 3.83
C THR A 7 -9.88 -0.71 4.01
N GLY A 8 -9.81 -1.86 4.66
CA GLY A 8 -8.53 -2.40 5.13
C GLY A 8 -7.97 -1.59 6.32
N GLY A 9 -8.88 -0.98 7.08
CA GLY A 9 -8.56 -0.12 8.22
C GLY A 9 -7.82 -0.82 9.35
N GLY A 10 -7.93 -2.16 9.45
CA GLY A 10 -7.19 -3.00 10.40
C GLY A 10 -5.76 -3.33 9.98
N GLY A 11 -5.43 -3.14 8.70
CA GLY A 11 -4.07 -3.32 8.19
C GLY A 11 -3.11 -2.23 8.69
N PHE A 12 -1.80 -2.53 8.64
CA PHE A 12 -0.78 -1.59 9.15
C PHE A 12 -0.81 -0.23 8.45
N LEU A 13 -1.03 -0.17 7.12
CA LEU A 13 -1.18 1.10 6.39
C LEU A 13 -2.47 1.82 6.78
N GLY A 14 -3.59 1.09 6.94
CA GLY A 14 -4.86 1.66 7.36
C GLY A 14 -4.77 2.32 8.74
N GLN A 15 -4.11 1.67 9.69
CA GLN A 15 -3.88 2.20 11.03
C GLN A 15 -2.96 3.43 11.02
N LYS A 16 -1.83 3.39 10.30
CA LYS A 16 -0.91 4.53 10.17
C LYS A 16 -1.60 5.71 9.46
N LEU A 17 -2.39 5.45 8.42
CA LEU A 17 -3.16 6.48 7.71
C LEU A 17 -4.19 7.14 8.63
N ALA A 18 -4.95 6.35 9.38
CA ALA A 18 -5.93 6.86 10.32
C ALA A 18 -5.28 7.71 11.42
N ALA A 19 -4.18 7.25 12.02
CA ALA A 19 -3.42 8.01 13.01
C ALA A 19 -2.87 9.33 12.44
N ARG A 20 -2.38 9.31 11.20
CA ARG A 20 -1.86 10.51 10.53
C ARG A 20 -2.97 11.52 10.24
N LEU A 21 -4.14 11.06 9.78
CA LEU A 21 -5.33 11.91 9.57
C LEU A 21 -5.87 12.48 10.89
N GLN A 22 -5.84 11.72 11.97
CA GLN A 22 -6.15 12.22 13.31
C GLN A 22 -5.26 13.38 13.71
N THR A 23 -3.95 13.25 13.52
CA THR A 23 -2.98 14.30 13.85
C THR A 23 -3.17 15.55 12.98
N LYS A 24 -3.47 15.39 11.68
CA LYS A 24 -3.72 16.51 10.76
C LYS A 24 -5.04 17.24 11.05
N GLY A 25 -6.11 16.51 11.38
CA GLY A 25 -7.45 17.04 11.57
C GLY A 25 -8.08 17.63 10.30
N THR A 26 -7.34 17.71 9.20
CA THR A 26 -7.75 18.24 7.91
C THR A 26 -7.29 17.38 6.75
N LEU A 27 -7.99 17.46 5.62
CA LEU A 27 -7.56 16.93 4.33
C LEU A 27 -7.62 18.09 3.32
N GLY A 28 -6.46 18.52 2.82
CA GLY A 28 -6.33 19.81 2.15
C GLY A 28 -6.79 20.95 3.07
N ALA A 29 -7.65 21.81 2.57
CA ALA A 29 -8.25 22.91 3.33
C ALA A 29 -9.50 22.50 4.16
N ALA A 30 -10.04 21.29 3.93
CA ALA A 30 -11.27 20.84 4.57
C ALA A 30 -11.02 20.17 5.92
N ARG A 31 -11.79 20.51 6.96
CA ARG A 31 -11.78 19.79 8.23
C ARG A 31 -12.38 18.40 8.05
N ILE A 32 -11.77 17.40 8.67
CA ILE A 32 -12.30 16.04 8.70
C ILE A 32 -13.45 15.98 9.71
N ALA A 33 -14.61 15.54 9.23
CA ALA A 33 -15.80 15.39 10.06
C ALA A 33 -15.84 14.04 10.78
N GLU A 34 -15.46 12.98 10.06
CA GLU A 34 -15.47 11.60 10.55
C GLU A 34 -14.48 10.75 9.77
N ILE A 35 -13.84 9.80 10.45
CA ILE A 35 -13.07 8.69 9.85
C ILE A 35 -13.79 7.37 10.20
N VAL A 36 -14.07 6.57 9.17
CA VAL A 36 -14.63 5.21 9.34
C VAL A 36 -13.59 4.20 8.90
N LEU A 37 -13.20 3.30 9.80
CA LEU A 37 -12.31 2.18 9.52
C LEU A 37 -13.14 0.93 9.26
N ALA A 38 -13.06 0.38 8.06
CA ALA A 38 -13.78 -0.84 7.69
C ALA A 38 -12.80 -1.99 7.45
N ASP A 39 -13.00 -3.12 8.13
CA ASP A 39 -12.19 -4.34 7.96
C ASP A 39 -13.03 -5.56 8.35
N LEU A 40 -12.60 -6.78 7.98
CA LEU A 40 -13.24 -8.03 8.41
C LEU A 40 -13.34 -8.10 9.94
N THR A 41 -12.26 -7.73 10.62
CA THR A 41 -12.22 -7.55 12.08
C THR A 41 -12.05 -6.06 12.35
N PRO A 42 -13.06 -5.38 12.95
CA PRO A 42 -12.97 -3.95 13.20
C PRO A 42 -11.80 -3.65 14.16
N PRO A 43 -10.83 -2.84 13.73
CA PRO A 43 -9.70 -2.48 14.57
C PRO A 43 -10.12 -1.48 15.65
N PRO A 44 -9.39 -1.36 16.77
CA PRO A 44 -9.58 -0.24 17.67
C PRO A 44 -9.31 1.07 16.91
N PRO A 45 -10.23 2.05 16.97
CA PRO A 45 -10.00 3.34 16.32
C PRO A 45 -8.88 4.10 17.04
N PRO A 46 -7.99 4.80 16.31
CA PRO A 46 -6.97 5.63 16.92
C PRO A 46 -7.63 6.77 17.72
N THR A 47 -7.03 7.09 18.86
CA THR A 47 -7.44 8.24 19.66
C THR A 47 -7.00 9.55 19.01
N GLY A 48 -7.84 10.60 19.12
CA GLY A 48 -7.50 11.91 18.57
C GLY A 48 -8.72 12.83 18.48
N PRO A 49 -8.55 14.04 17.93
CA PRO A 49 -9.59 15.05 17.91
C PRO A 49 -10.70 14.82 16.86
N VAL A 50 -10.46 13.95 15.87
CA VAL A 50 -11.43 13.66 14.82
C VAL A 50 -12.31 12.47 15.25
N PRO A 51 -13.64 12.55 15.15
CA PRO A 51 -14.52 11.40 15.37
C PRO A 51 -14.09 10.21 14.50
N CYS A 52 -13.80 9.07 15.14
CA CYS A 52 -13.35 7.88 14.45
C CYS A 52 -14.09 6.66 14.97
N ARG A 53 -14.64 5.85 14.08
CA ARG A 53 -15.29 4.58 14.43
C ARG A 53 -14.84 3.46 13.51
N SER A 54 -14.97 2.24 14.00
CA SER A 54 -14.65 1.01 13.27
C SER A 54 -15.91 0.21 12.98
N VAL A 55 -15.93 -0.45 11.82
CA VAL A 55 -17.03 -1.32 11.39
C VAL A 55 -16.49 -2.64 10.86
N ALA A 56 -17.19 -3.73 11.15
CA ALA A 56 -16.94 -5.02 10.52
C ALA A 56 -17.50 -4.96 9.08
N LEU A 57 -16.66 -5.28 8.08
CA LEU A 57 -17.04 -5.28 6.68
C LEU A 57 -16.26 -6.33 5.89
N ASP A 58 -16.96 -7.30 5.28
CA ASP A 58 -16.41 -8.02 4.13
C ASP A 58 -16.71 -7.19 2.87
N ILE A 59 -15.68 -6.68 2.21
CA ILE A 59 -15.84 -5.90 0.96
C ILE A 59 -16.42 -6.73 -0.19
N ALA A 60 -16.40 -8.06 -0.08
CA ALA A 60 -17.03 -8.95 -1.05
C ALA A 60 -18.56 -9.12 -0.83
N ASP A 61 -19.11 -8.58 0.27
CA ASP A 61 -20.55 -8.46 0.48
C ASP A 61 -21.06 -7.13 -0.08
N ASN A 62 -21.51 -7.15 -1.34
CA ASN A 62 -22.02 -5.96 -2.03
C ASN A 62 -23.12 -5.23 -1.25
N ALA A 63 -24.01 -5.97 -0.57
CA ALA A 63 -25.10 -5.37 0.19
C ALA A 63 -24.59 -4.67 1.47
N ALA A 64 -23.62 -5.26 2.16
CA ALA A 64 -22.97 -4.64 3.31
C ALA A 64 -22.19 -3.38 2.90
N VAL A 65 -21.44 -3.45 1.78
CA VAL A 65 -20.75 -2.28 1.22
C VAL A 65 -21.75 -1.17 0.91
N GLY A 66 -22.84 -1.46 0.18
CA GLY A 66 -23.87 -0.46 -0.16
C GLY A 66 -24.46 0.22 1.08
N ARG A 67 -24.81 -0.55 2.12
CA ARG A 67 -25.33 0.02 3.38
C ARG A 67 -24.34 0.93 4.09
N LEU A 68 -23.03 0.63 4.02
CA LEU A 68 -22.00 1.46 4.65
C LEU A 68 -21.91 2.85 4.01
N PHE A 69 -22.23 2.99 2.73
CA PHE A 69 -22.20 4.27 2.00
C PHE A 69 -23.43 5.16 2.27
N GLU A 70 -24.28 4.80 3.19
CA GLU A 70 -25.43 5.59 3.65
C GLU A 70 -25.19 6.08 5.11
N PRO A 71 -24.82 7.36 5.30
CA PRO A 71 -24.63 8.43 4.32
C PRO A 71 -23.29 8.37 3.56
N ALA A 72 -23.23 9.02 2.39
CA ALA A 72 -22.10 9.04 1.47
C ALA A 72 -20.77 9.50 2.11
N PHE A 73 -19.64 9.02 1.59
CA PHE A 73 -18.31 9.50 1.90
C PHE A 73 -17.81 10.47 0.83
N ASP A 74 -16.96 11.42 1.23
CA ASP A 74 -16.30 12.37 0.32
C ASP A 74 -14.98 11.80 -0.20
N VAL A 75 -14.28 11.02 0.65
CA VAL A 75 -12.99 10.40 0.33
C VAL A 75 -12.97 8.94 0.79
N ILE A 76 -12.56 8.05 -0.08
CA ILE A 76 -12.40 6.62 0.18
C ILE A 76 -10.94 6.26 -0.05
N PHE A 77 -10.25 5.77 0.99
CA PHE A 77 -8.97 5.09 0.85
C PHE A 77 -9.24 3.58 0.80
N HIS A 78 -9.17 3.01 -0.40
CA HIS A 78 -9.43 1.60 -0.61
C HIS A 78 -8.12 0.80 -0.53
N LEU A 79 -7.81 0.31 0.69
CA LEU A 79 -6.60 -0.44 1.01
C LEU A 79 -6.87 -1.94 1.21
N ALA A 80 -8.13 -2.34 1.37
CA ALA A 80 -8.51 -3.73 1.61
C ALA A 80 -8.11 -4.63 0.45
N ALA A 81 -7.38 -5.69 0.75
CA ALA A 81 -6.98 -6.72 -0.22
C ALA A 81 -6.43 -7.95 0.51
N VAL A 82 -6.54 -9.12 -0.09
CA VAL A 82 -5.68 -10.25 0.25
C VAL A 82 -4.31 -10.07 -0.43
N VAL A 83 -3.24 -10.45 0.27
CA VAL A 83 -1.86 -10.24 -0.19
C VAL A 83 -1.48 -11.19 -1.33
N SER A 84 -0.40 -10.87 -2.04
CA SER A 84 0.01 -11.54 -3.27
C SER A 84 0.14 -13.05 -3.16
N GLY A 85 0.79 -13.58 -2.12
CA GLY A 85 0.95 -15.03 -1.98
C GLY A 85 -0.37 -15.75 -1.67
N ALA A 86 -1.26 -15.13 -0.88
CA ALA A 86 -2.58 -15.72 -0.63
C ALA A 86 -3.47 -15.70 -1.89
N ALA A 87 -3.45 -14.63 -2.68
CA ALA A 87 -4.20 -14.54 -3.93
C ALA A 87 -3.65 -15.48 -5.02
N GLU A 88 -2.36 -15.81 -4.97
CA GLU A 88 -1.75 -16.81 -5.87
C GLU A 88 -2.11 -18.24 -5.46
N ALA A 89 -2.09 -18.53 -4.15
CA ALA A 89 -2.44 -19.85 -3.62
C ALA A 89 -3.95 -20.15 -3.73
N GLU A 90 -4.80 -19.12 -3.57
CA GLU A 90 -6.26 -19.23 -3.57
C GLU A 90 -6.85 -18.24 -4.58
N PHE A 91 -6.85 -18.64 -5.87
CA PHE A 91 -7.32 -17.81 -6.98
C PHE A 91 -8.70 -17.20 -6.75
N ASP A 92 -9.68 -18.03 -6.33
CA ASP A 92 -11.07 -17.60 -6.11
C ASP A 92 -11.17 -16.58 -4.95
N LEU A 93 -10.38 -16.74 -3.90
CA LEU A 93 -10.29 -15.76 -2.82
C LEU A 93 -9.76 -14.43 -3.34
N GLY A 94 -8.70 -14.46 -4.14
CA GLY A 94 -8.15 -13.28 -4.79
C GLY A 94 -9.17 -12.58 -5.69
N MET A 95 -9.86 -13.31 -6.55
CA MET A 95 -10.93 -12.77 -7.42
C MET A 95 -12.06 -12.15 -6.60
N ARG A 96 -12.52 -12.85 -5.57
CA ARG A 96 -13.64 -12.39 -4.73
C ARG A 96 -13.28 -11.12 -3.97
N VAL A 97 -12.11 -11.05 -3.34
CA VAL A 97 -11.74 -9.92 -2.49
C VAL A 97 -11.09 -8.80 -3.29
N ASN A 98 -10.01 -9.09 -4.07
CA ASN A 98 -9.23 -8.04 -4.71
C ASN A 98 -9.94 -7.42 -5.91
N LEU A 99 -10.68 -8.21 -6.69
CA LEU A 99 -11.38 -7.69 -7.85
C LEU A 99 -12.84 -7.37 -7.53
N MET A 100 -13.67 -8.38 -7.15
CA MET A 100 -15.10 -8.15 -6.94
C MET A 100 -15.37 -7.23 -5.77
N GLY A 101 -14.57 -7.32 -4.68
CA GLY A 101 -14.63 -6.39 -3.56
C GLY A 101 -14.28 -4.95 -3.96
N SER A 102 -13.26 -4.77 -4.82
CA SER A 102 -12.94 -3.43 -5.36
C SER A 102 -14.07 -2.90 -6.24
N ILE A 103 -14.66 -3.74 -7.08
CA ILE A 103 -15.85 -3.39 -7.90
C ILE A 103 -17.00 -2.94 -6.99
N ALA A 104 -17.28 -3.68 -5.91
CA ALA A 104 -18.34 -3.33 -4.97
C ALA A 104 -18.14 -1.94 -4.34
N VAL A 105 -16.90 -1.63 -3.92
CA VAL A 105 -16.56 -0.31 -3.36
C VAL A 105 -16.71 0.80 -4.41
N PHE A 106 -16.25 0.58 -5.65
CA PHE A 106 -16.36 1.57 -6.72
C PHE A 106 -17.82 1.80 -7.15
N GLU A 107 -18.62 0.74 -7.21
CA GLU A 107 -20.07 0.84 -7.51
C GLU A 107 -20.83 1.57 -6.39
N ALA A 108 -20.52 1.31 -5.12
CA ALA A 108 -21.10 2.04 -4.01
C ALA A 108 -20.70 3.53 -4.03
N ALA A 109 -19.44 3.84 -4.36
CA ALA A 109 -18.96 5.20 -4.56
C ALA A 109 -19.71 5.90 -5.72
N ARG A 110 -19.96 5.20 -6.82
CA ARG A 110 -20.76 5.69 -7.95
C ARG A 110 -22.22 5.94 -7.57
N ALA A 111 -22.82 5.02 -6.83
CA ALA A 111 -24.23 5.10 -6.41
C ALA A 111 -24.48 6.28 -5.43
N ALA A 112 -23.47 6.68 -4.67
CA ALA A 112 -23.55 7.83 -3.77
C ALA A 112 -23.76 9.18 -4.49
N ALA A 113 -23.49 9.25 -5.80
CA ALA A 113 -23.77 10.37 -6.70
C ALA A 113 -23.14 11.73 -6.30
N ASN A 114 -22.17 11.72 -5.39
CA ASN A 114 -21.39 12.91 -4.99
C ASN A 114 -20.00 12.99 -5.62
N SER A 115 -19.67 12.06 -6.55
CA SER A 115 -18.36 11.96 -7.22
C SER A 115 -17.18 11.96 -6.24
N PRO A 116 -17.15 11.02 -5.27
CA PRO A 116 -16.14 11.03 -4.22
C PRO A 116 -14.75 10.79 -4.76
N ILE A 117 -13.73 11.23 -4.02
CA ILE A 117 -12.33 10.86 -4.26
C ILE A 117 -12.12 9.41 -3.83
N VAL A 118 -11.58 8.58 -4.74
CA VAL A 118 -11.22 7.18 -4.43
C VAL A 118 -9.72 6.97 -4.63
N VAL A 119 -8.98 6.91 -3.53
CA VAL A 119 -7.56 6.55 -3.53
C VAL A 119 -7.44 5.03 -3.42
N TYR A 120 -7.03 4.40 -4.50
CA TYR A 120 -6.92 2.94 -4.61
C TYR A 120 -5.48 2.47 -4.44
N ALA A 121 -5.23 1.61 -3.47
CA ALA A 121 -3.93 0.95 -3.30
C ALA A 121 -3.75 -0.17 -4.33
N SER A 122 -3.17 0.18 -5.47
CA SER A 122 -2.66 -0.78 -6.45
C SER A 122 -1.23 -1.22 -6.07
N SER A 123 -0.51 -1.84 -6.97
CA SER A 123 0.82 -2.41 -6.71
C SER A 123 1.69 -2.38 -7.96
N VAL A 124 3.00 -2.25 -7.79
CA VAL A 124 3.97 -2.48 -8.87
C VAL A 124 3.94 -3.90 -9.44
N ALA A 125 3.24 -4.84 -8.77
CA ALA A 125 2.99 -6.18 -9.27
C ALA A 125 2.14 -6.24 -10.56
N VAL A 126 1.57 -5.11 -11.00
CA VAL A 126 0.93 -4.98 -12.32
C VAL A 126 1.94 -5.00 -13.47
N HIS A 127 3.22 -4.80 -13.17
CA HIS A 127 4.33 -4.91 -14.12
C HIS A 127 5.01 -6.27 -14.00
N GLY A 128 5.40 -6.86 -15.11
CA GLY A 128 6.08 -8.15 -15.16
C GLY A 128 6.28 -8.62 -16.61
N GLY A 129 6.58 -9.90 -16.80
CA GLY A 129 6.79 -10.50 -18.11
C GLY A 129 7.83 -9.76 -18.94
N THR A 130 7.41 -9.17 -20.05
CA THR A 130 8.25 -8.42 -20.99
C THR A 130 8.54 -6.97 -20.58
N ALA A 131 8.12 -6.54 -19.39
CA ALA A 131 8.44 -5.19 -18.91
C ALA A 131 9.97 -4.98 -18.87
N PRO A 132 10.47 -3.79 -19.31
CA PRO A 132 11.90 -3.49 -19.28
C PRO A 132 12.44 -3.43 -17.86
N ASP A 133 13.77 -3.50 -17.70
CA ASP A 133 14.42 -3.40 -16.38
C ASP A 133 14.14 -2.05 -15.70
N LEU A 134 14.09 -0.96 -16.47
CA LEU A 134 13.65 0.35 -16.01
C LEU A 134 12.19 0.57 -16.40
N VAL A 135 11.28 0.52 -15.42
CA VAL A 135 9.85 0.78 -15.62
C VAL A 135 9.57 2.27 -15.55
N THR A 136 9.06 2.82 -16.64
CA THR A 136 8.59 4.22 -16.75
C THR A 136 7.07 4.29 -16.77
N ASP A 137 6.49 5.49 -16.76
CA ASP A 137 5.03 5.69 -16.74
C ASP A 137 4.30 5.14 -17.98
N GLY A 138 4.99 5.01 -19.11
CA GLY A 138 4.43 4.49 -20.36
C GLY A 138 4.51 2.96 -20.54
N VAL A 139 5.06 2.22 -19.57
CA VAL A 139 5.18 0.77 -19.66
C VAL A 139 3.82 0.11 -19.50
N GLU A 140 3.45 -0.75 -20.44
CA GLU A 140 2.20 -1.51 -20.42
C GLU A 140 2.11 -2.43 -19.19
N LEU A 141 0.88 -2.63 -18.72
CA LEU A 141 0.60 -3.58 -17.64
C LEU A 141 0.69 -5.00 -18.21
N ASN A 142 1.56 -5.81 -17.62
CA ASN A 142 1.72 -7.22 -17.99
C ASN A 142 1.98 -8.06 -16.73
N PRO A 143 0.99 -8.17 -15.83
CA PRO A 143 1.14 -8.89 -14.57
C PRO A 143 1.38 -10.38 -14.82
N GLN A 144 2.24 -10.99 -14.00
CA GLN A 144 2.56 -12.41 -14.06
C GLN A 144 2.08 -13.16 -12.81
N THR A 145 1.16 -12.55 -12.05
CA THR A 145 0.54 -13.13 -10.85
C THR A 145 -0.94 -12.83 -10.83
N SER A 146 -1.74 -13.70 -10.18
CA SER A 146 -3.18 -13.49 -9.97
C SER A 146 -3.45 -12.15 -9.26
N TYR A 147 -2.65 -11.84 -8.23
CA TYR A 147 -2.74 -10.57 -7.52
C TYR A 147 -2.51 -9.35 -8.42
N GLY A 148 -1.43 -9.36 -9.21
CA GLY A 148 -1.13 -8.26 -10.14
C GLY A 148 -2.23 -8.09 -11.20
N THR A 149 -2.77 -9.20 -11.71
CA THR A 149 -3.89 -9.20 -12.67
C THR A 149 -5.14 -8.57 -12.06
N GLN A 150 -5.52 -8.97 -10.84
CA GLN A 150 -6.68 -8.43 -10.14
C GLN A 150 -6.52 -6.92 -9.90
N LYS A 151 -5.33 -6.47 -9.51
CA LYS A 151 -5.03 -5.04 -9.33
C LYS A 151 -5.12 -4.27 -10.66
N ALA A 152 -4.56 -4.79 -11.75
CA ALA A 152 -4.60 -4.17 -13.07
C ALA A 152 -6.04 -4.04 -13.61
N MET A 153 -6.88 -5.06 -13.44
CA MET A 153 -8.30 -5.02 -13.84
C MET A 153 -9.06 -3.93 -13.07
N ALA A 154 -8.83 -3.81 -11.75
CA ALA A 154 -9.44 -2.77 -10.94
C ALA A 154 -8.95 -1.36 -11.33
N GLU A 155 -7.67 -1.19 -11.71
CA GLU A 155 -7.14 0.09 -12.23
C GLU A 155 -7.87 0.54 -13.50
N LEU A 156 -8.10 -0.38 -14.45
CA LEU A 156 -8.81 -0.09 -15.70
C LEU A 156 -10.24 0.38 -15.41
N LEU A 157 -10.95 -0.30 -14.52
CA LEU A 157 -12.31 0.09 -14.12
C LEU A 157 -12.32 1.45 -13.41
N LEU A 158 -11.42 1.67 -12.46
CA LEU A 158 -11.28 2.95 -11.75
C LEU A 158 -11.05 4.11 -12.72
N THR A 159 -10.20 3.90 -13.72
CA THR A 159 -9.89 4.89 -14.76
C THR A 159 -11.14 5.20 -15.60
N ASP A 160 -11.89 4.20 -16.05
CA ASP A 160 -13.10 4.41 -16.84
C ASP A 160 -14.21 5.10 -16.03
N MET A 161 -14.44 4.68 -14.80
CA MET A 161 -15.40 5.34 -13.90
C MET A 161 -15.03 6.82 -13.64
N SER A 162 -13.72 7.11 -13.54
CA SER A 162 -13.22 8.49 -13.39
C SER A 162 -13.46 9.31 -14.66
N ARG A 163 -13.18 8.73 -15.84
CA ARG A 163 -13.44 9.34 -17.15
C ARG A 163 -14.93 9.66 -17.33
N LYS A 164 -15.81 8.79 -16.84
CA LYS A 164 -17.26 8.96 -16.85
C LYS A 164 -17.76 10.01 -15.84
N GLY A 165 -16.91 10.45 -14.90
CA GLY A 165 -17.28 11.42 -13.85
C GLY A 165 -18.08 10.80 -12.70
N PHE A 166 -18.11 9.48 -12.57
CA PHE A 166 -18.83 8.80 -11.50
C PHE A 166 -18.13 8.95 -10.16
N LEU A 167 -16.80 9.01 -10.19
CA LEU A 167 -15.92 9.22 -9.04
C LEU A 167 -14.65 9.92 -9.50
N ASP A 168 -13.79 10.34 -8.56
CA ASP A 168 -12.45 10.86 -8.83
C ASP A 168 -11.39 9.85 -8.37
N GLY A 169 -11.09 8.89 -9.25
CA GLY A 169 -10.18 7.78 -8.97
C GLY A 169 -8.71 8.17 -9.07
N ARG A 170 -7.90 7.59 -8.18
CA ARG A 170 -6.47 7.80 -8.05
C ARG A 170 -5.81 6.48 -7.64
N GLY A 171 -5.34 5.71 -8.62
CA GLY A 171 -4.71 4.41 -8.41
C GLY A 171 -3.21 4.57 -8.18
N LEU A 172 -2.73 4.17 -7.02
CA LEU A 172 -1.32 4.25 -6.65
C LEU A 172 -0.70 2.85 -6.71
N ARG A 173 0.23 2.62 -7.63
CA ARG A 173 1.01 1.37 -7.69
C ARG A 173 2.10 1.44 -6.64
N LEU A 174 1.81 0.90 -5.46
CA LEU A 174 2.69 0.94 -4.31
C LEU A 174 3.97 0.14 -4.59
N PRO A 175 5.16 0.68 -4.21
CA PRO A 175 6.40 -0.09 -4.10
C PRO A 175 6.28 -1.21 -3.04
N THR A 176 7.30 -2.04 -2.90
CA THR A 176 7.40 -2.91 -1.73
C THR A 176 7.50 -2.06 -0.47
N VAL A 177 6.44 -2.10 0.35
CA VAL A 177 6.44 -1.32 1.60
C VAL A 177 7.28 -2.04 2.65
N SER A 178 8.33 -1.39 3.13
CA SER A 178 9.28 -1.92 4.13
C SER A 178 9.81 -0.75 5.00
N ILE A 179 9.87 -0.90 6.31
CA ILE A 179 9.74 -2.09 7.16
C ILE A 179 8.29 -2.16 7.68
N ARG A 180 7.60 -3.28 7.45
CA ARG A 180 6.24 -3.48 7.95
C ARG A 180 6.27 -4.02 9.38
N PRO A 181 5.49 -3.43 10.32
CA PRO A 181 5.34 -3.95 11.67
C PRO A 181 4.53 -5.25 11.72
N GLY A 182 4.50 -5.86 12.89
CA GLY A 182 3.69 -7.03 13.18
C GLY A 182 4.31 -8.34 12.69
N LYS A 183 3.47 -9.36 12.47
CA LYS A 183 3.93 -10.69 12.06
C LYS A 183 4.13 -10.77 10.54
N ALA A 184 5.04 -11.67 10.11
CA ALA A 184 5.16 -12.05 8.70
C ALA A 184 3.80 -12.57 8.18
N ASN A 185 3.48 -12.23 6.93
CA ASN A 185 2.27 -12.69 6.26
C ASN A 185 2.61 -13.50 5.00
N ALA A 186 1.59 -14.02 4.32
CA ALA A 186 1.76 -14.83 3.11
C ALA A 186 2.17 -14.03 1.85
N ALA A 187 2.57 -12.77 1.95
CA ALA A 187 3.12 -12.05 0.79
C ALA A 187 4.52 -12.57 0.46
N ALA A 188 4.81 -12.79 -0.83
CA ALA A 188 6.16 -13.14 -1.27
C ALA A 188 7.22 -12.11 -0.84
N SER A 189 6.83 -10.83 -0.72
CA SER A 189 7.67 -9.74 -0.20
C SER A 189 7.80 -9.71 1.33
N SER A 190 7.26 -10.69 2.06
CA SER A 190 7.28 -10.67 3.52
C SER A 190 8.70 -10.68 4.09
N PHE A 191 9.62 -11.41 3.43
CA PHE A 191 11.03 -11.44 3.82
C PHE A 191 11.68 -10.06 3.82
N MET A 192 11.28 -9.17 2.90
CA MET A 192 11.76 -7.79 2.80
C MET A 192 11.49 -6.93 4.05
N SER A 193 10.57 -7.36 4.89
CA SER A 193 10.35 -6.72 6.18
C SER A 193 10.90 -7.58 7.33
N SER A 194 10.80 -8.92 7.26
CA SER A 194 11.24 -9.77 8.35
C SER A 194 12.75 -9.71 8.58
N ILE A 195 13.57 -9.59 7.52
CA ILE A 195 15.05 -9.48 7.67
C ILE A 195 15.47 -8.19 8.41
N PHE A 196 14.61 -7.19 8.48
CA PHE A 196 14.84 -5.97 9.25
C PHE A 196 14.06 -5.97 10.56
N ARG A 197 12.73 -6.13 10.50
CA ARG A 197 11.85 -6.14 11.66
C ARG A 197 12.28 -7.16 12.70
N ASP A 198 12.37 -8.44 12.30
CA ASP A 198 12.60 -9.52 13.26
C ASP A 198 14.01 -9.44 13.85
N THR A 199 15.00 -9.03 13.06
CA THR A 199 16.39 -8.89 13.53
C THR A 199 16.57 -7.69 14.44
N LEU A 200 15.88 -6.56 14.19
CA LEU A 200 15.85 -5.41 15.07
C LEU A 200 15.12 -5.70 16.39
N GLU A 201 14.16 -6.63 16.38
CA GLU A 201 13.47 -7.14 17.58
C GLU A 201 14.25 -8.30 18.27
N GLY A 202 15.46 -8.60 17.83
CA GLY A 202 16.34 -9.61 18.43
C GLY A 202 16.11 -11.05 17.98
N ARG A 203 15.24 -11.28 16.98
CA ARG A 203 14.97 -12.61 16.41
C ARG A 203 15.83 -12.89 15.17
N THR A 204 15.94 -14.14 14.79
CA THR A 204 16.58 -14.55 13.52
C THR A 204 15.60 -14.42 12.37
N ALA A 205 16.11 -14.02 11.20
CA ALA A 205 15.30 -13.98 9.98
C ALA A 205 16.11 -14.48 8.78
N ASN A 206 15.44 -15.21 7.87
CA ASN A 206 16.07 -15.70 6.65
C ASN A 206 15.88 -14.72 5.49
N CYS A 207 16.97 -14.45 4.76
CA CYS A 207 16.96 -13.75 3.47
C CYS A 207 17.13 -14.78 2.34
N PRO A 208 16.08 -15.05 1.55
CA PRO A 208 16.11 -16.09 0.52
C PRO A 208 16.76 -15.65 -0.80
N VAL A 209 17.28 -14.43 -0.89
CA VAL A 209 17.91 -13.85 -2.08
C VAL A 209 19.30 -13.32 -1.78
N GLY A 210 20.11 -13.11 -2.82
CA GLY A 210 21.48 -12.59 -2.68
C GLY A 210 21.52 -11.12 -2.23
N ARG A 211 22.68 -10.68 -1.73
CA ARG A 211 22.92 -9.28 -1.31
C ARG A 211 22.79 -8.26 -2.45
N ASP A 212 22.97 -8.69 -3.68
CA ASP A 212 22.91 -7.88 -4.91
C ASP A 212 21.47 -7.72 -5.46
N PHE A 213 20.50 -8.45 -4.89
CA PHE A 213 19.11 -8.34 -5.31
C PHE A 213 18.57 -6.92 -5.10
N ALA A 214 18.20 -6.27 -6.20
CA ALA A 214 17.68 -4.89 -6.20
C ALA A 214 16.17 -4.88 -5.97
N VAL A 215 15.72 -3.96 -5.13
CA VAL A 215 14.31 -3.82 -4.74
C VAL A 215 13.84 -2.39 -4.90
N TRP A 216 12.66 -2.21 -5.51
CA TRP A 216 11.90 -0.97 -5.46
C TRP A 216 11.04 -0.94 -4.20
N HIS A 217 11.34 -0.04 -3.27
CA HIS A 217 10.69 -0.01 -1.96
C HIS A 217 10.37 1.40 -1.48
N SER A 218 9.52 1.50 -0.46
CA SER A 218 9.24 2.73 0.29
C SER A 218 8.84 2.43 1.73
N ALA A 219 9.12 3.37 2.64
CA ALA A 219 8.75 3.27 4.04
C ALA A 219 7.24 3.48 4.26
N PRO A 220 6.65 2.86 5.30
CA PRO A 220 5.25 3.06 5.65
C PRO A 220 4.86 4.54 5.88
N ARG A 221 5.73 5.36 6.47
CA ARG A 221 5.47 6.81 6.67
C ARG A 221 5.30 7.52 5.32
N THR A 222 6.24 7.33 4.40
CA THR A 222 6.21 7.95 3.07
C THR A 222 5.01 7.49 2.25
N VAL A 223 4.70 6.20 2.28
CA VAL A 223 3.50 5.67 1.61
C VAL A 223 2.24 6.29 2.20
N THR A 224 2.15 6.42 3.52
CA THR A 224 1.00 7.04 4.20
C THR A 224 0.84 8.51 3.81
N ASP A 225 1.94 9.28 3.81
CA ASP A 225 1.91 10.70 3.40
C ASP A 225 1.54 10.84 1.91
N ASN A 226 2.02 9.96 1.05
CA ASN A 226 1.66 9.90 -0.37
C ASN A 226 0.18 9.51 -0.60
N LEU A 227 -0.38 8.62 0.22
CA LEU A 227 -1.83 8.31 0.18
C LEU A 227 -2.67 9.55 0.49
N ILE A 228 -2.29 10.32 1.53
CA ILE A 228 -2.96 11.56 1.88
C ILE A 228 -2.80 12.59 0.76
N HIS A 229 -1.57 12.78 0.27
CA HIS A 229 -1.29 13.68 -0.85
C HIS A 229 -2.12 13.33 -2.09
N ALA A 230 -2.29 12.04 -2.40
CA ALA A 230 -3.14 11.61 -3.50
C ALA A 230 -4.58 12.12 -3.37
N ALA A 231 -5.13 12.20 -2.16
CA ALA A 231 -6.45 12.76 -1.94
C ALA A 231 -6.49 14.30 -2.02
N GLU A 232 -5.33 14.97 -1.92
CA GLU A 232 -5.19 16.43 -1.96
C GLU A 232 -4.83 16.99 -3.35
N VAL A 233 -4.29 16.17 -4.26
CA VAL A 233 -3.95 16.58 -5.63
C VAL A 233 -5.20 17.02 -6.38
N GLU A 234 -5.13 18.15 -7.06
CA GLU A 234 -6.22 18.67 -7.89
C GLU A 234 -6.57 17.70 -9.03
N ARG A 235 -7.87 17.45 -9.24
CA ARG A 235 -8.37 16.51 -10.27
C ARG A 235 -7.81 16.80 -11.66
N ALA A 236 -7.72 18.08 -12.02
CA ALA A 236 -7.24 18.50 -13.34
C ALA A 236 -5.75 18.18 -13.57
N ALA A 237 -4.94 18.19 -12.50
CA ALA A 237 -3.51 17.90 -12.57
C ALA A 237 -3.22 16.41 -12.86
N LEU A 238 -4.11 15.51 -12.45
CA LEU A 238 -3.94 14.07 -12.68
C LEU A 238 -4.01 13.67 -14.16
N GLY A 239 -4.67 14.46 -15.00
CA GLY A 239 -4.87 14.14 -16.41
C GLY A 239 -5.74 12.89 -16.64
N PRO A 240 -5.65 12.26 -17.82
CA PRO A 240 -6.43 11.07 -18.16
C PRO A 240 -5.90 9.81 -17.46
N ASN A 241 -4.62 9.76 -17.13
CA ASN A 241 -3.95 8.60 -16.53
C ASN A 241 -4.15 8.61 -15.02
N ARG A 242 -5.13 7.85 -14.54
CA ARG A 242 -5.54 7.86 -13.13
C ARG A 242 -4.74 6.90 -12.25
N CYS A 243 -3.96 6.01 -12.85
CA CYS A 243 -3.16 5.01 -12.15
C CYS A 243 -1.70 5.14 -12.54
N PHE A 244 -0.80 5.29 -11.55
CA PHE A 244 0.62 5.54 -11.79
C PHE A 244 1.50 4.91 -10.70
N ASN A 245 2.78 4.73 -11.04
CA ASN A 245 3.77 4.21 -10.11
C ASN A 245 4.08 5.24 -9.02
N LEU A 246 3.96 4.83 -7.76
CA LEU A 246 4.34 5.68 -6.64
C LEU A 246 5.87 5.78 -6.54
N PRO A 247 6.44 6.96 -6.24
CA PRO A 247 7.88 7.08 -6.00
C PRO A 247 8.35 6.19 -4.86
N GLY A 248 9.51 5.60 -5.04
CA GLY A 248 10.21 4.76 -4.10
C GLY A 248 11.72 4.91 -4.28
N ARG A 249 12.46 3.97 -3.74
CA ARG A 249 13.92 3.86 -3.90
C ARG A 249 14.30 2.51 -4.47
N THR A 250 15.36 2.48 -5.24
CA THR A 250 16.05 1.24 -5.57
C THR A 250 17.25 1.10 -4.66
N ASP A 251 17.24 0.07 -3.83
CA ASP A 251 18.41 -0.33 -3.05
C ASP A 251 18.62 -1.84 -3.19
N THR A 252 19.87 -2.31 -3.08
CA THR A 252 20.13 -3.74 -2.97
C THR A 252 19.91 -4.21 -1.54
N ILE A 253 19.59 -5.50 -1.36
CA ILE A 253 19.47 -6.09 -0.01
C ILE A 253 20.73 -5.81 0.82
N GLY A 254 21.91 -5.91 0.21
CA GLY A 254 23.18 -5.60 0.88
C GLY A 254 23.24 -4.17 1.36
N ALA A 255 22.91 -3.19 0.51
CA ALA A 255 22.90 -1.77 0.87
C ALA A 255 21.89 -1.46 1.99
N MET A 256 20.71 -2.10 1.96
CA MET A 256 19.71 -1.97 3.01
C MET A 256 20.19 -2.53 4.36
N ILE A 257 20.87 -3.69 4.37
CA ILE A 257 21.45 -4.27 5.58
C ILE A 257 22.59 -3.39 6.13
N ASP A 258 23.43 -2.84 5.25
CA ASP A 258 24.50 -1.94 5.65
C ASP A 258 23.93 -0.64 6.25
N ALA A 259 22.81 -0.12 5.71
CA ALA A 259 22.08 1.01 6.28
C ALA A 259 21.49 0.68 7.67
N MET A 260 20.88 -0.50 7.83
CA MET A 260 20.41 -0.97 9.14
C MET A 260 21.58 -1.07 10.14
N THR A 261 22.72 -1.58 9.71
CA THR A 261 23.92 -1.72 10.56
C THR A 261 24.43 -0.35 11.02
N ARG A 262 24.40 0.68 10.16
CA ARG A 262 24.79 2.04 10.55
C ARG A 262 23.86 2.66 11.60
N VAL A 263 22.57 2.32 11.57
CA VAL A 263 21.57 2.88 12.51
C VAL A 263 21.49 2.11 13.82
N ALA A 264 21.47 0.77 13.74
CA ALA A 264 21.16 -0.11 14.87
C ALA A 264 22.35 -0.95 15.37
N GLY A 265 23.51 -0.83 14.75
CA GLY A 265 24.70 -1.65 15.06
C GLY A 265 24.69 -3.00 14.34
N PRO A 266 25.80 -3.77 14.48
CA PRO A 266 26.02 -5.00 13.72
C PRO A 266 25.19 -6.20 14.19
N ASP A 267 24.70 -6.19 15.41
CA ASP A 267 24.04 -7.34 16.03
C ASP A 267 22.76 -7.77 15.29
N ALA A 268 21.98 -6.80 14.76
CA ALA A 268 20.81 -7.10 13.96
C ALA A 268 21.19 -7.81 12.66
N ALA A 269 22.22 -7.35 11.96
CA ALA A 269 22.68 -7.95 10.72
C ALA A 269 23.21 -9.39 10.92
N ALA A 270 23.85 -9.65 12.08
CA ALA A 270 24.37 -10.98 12.44
C ALA A 270 23.26 -12.04 12.64
N ARG A 271 22.00 -11.62 12.80
CA ARG A 271 20.84 -12.53 12.93
C ARG A 271 20.20 -12.93 11.60
N ILE A 272 20.71 -12.43 10.47
CA ILE A 272 20.21 -12.79 9.15
C ILE A 272 20.85 -14.10 8.70
N THR A 273 20.02 -15.09 8.37
CA THR A 273 20.47 -16.31 7.67
C THR A 273 20.23 -16.16 6.16
N TRP A 274 20.89 -17.01 5.35
CA TRP A 274 20.91 -16.89 3.89
C TRP A 274 20.55 -18.21 3.21
N ASP A 275 19.50 -18.87 3.71
CA ASP A 275 19.03 -20.12 3.15
C ASP A 275 18.16 -19.85 1.92
N ALA A 276 18.52 -20.41 0.78
CA ALA A 276 17.78 -20.25 -0.45
C ALA A 276 16.37 -20.87 -0.35
N ASP A 277 15.36 -20.12 -0.78
CA ASP A 277 13.99 -20.61 -0.95
C ASP A 277 13.63 -20.55 -2.44
N PRO A 278 13.60 -21.72 -3.13
CA PRO A 278 13.33 -21.76 -4.57
C PRO A 278 11.95 -21.21 -4.95
N VAL A 279 10.95 -21.33 -4.08
CA VAL A 279 9.60 -20.82 -4.32
C VAL A 279 9.60 -19.28 -4.31
N ILE A 280 10.18 -18.70 -3.26
CA ILE A 280 10.29 -17.25 -3.17
C ILE A 280 11.21 -16.73 -4.28
N ALA A 281 12.35 -17.35 -4.53
CA ALA A 281 13.26 -16.98 -5.60
C ALA A 281 12.57 -16.97 -6.97
N GLY A 282 11.74 -17.96 -7.27
CA GLY A 282 10.96 -18.03 -8.50
C GLY A 282 9.95 -16.88 -8.65
N ILE A 283 9.27 -16.52 -7.56
CA ILE A 283 8.30 -15.40 -7.57
C ILE A 283 9.01 -14.06 -7.76
N VAL A 284 10.12 -13.82 -7.03
CA VAL A 284 10.80 -12.52 -7.06
C VAL A 284 11.71 -12.33 -8.27
N ALA A 285 12.07 -13.38 -8.98
CA ALA A 285 12.88 -13.30 -10.21
C ALA A 285 12.21 -12.44 -11.31
N GLY A 286 10.87 -12.37 -11.29
CA GLY A 286 10.11 -11.52 -12.23
C GLY A 286 9.96 -10.06 -11.77
N TRP A 287 10.41 -9.70 -10.59
CA TRP A 287 10.24 -8.35 -10.07
C TRP A 287 11.16 -7.36 -10.75
N ARG A 288 10.66 -6.14 -10.95
CA ARG A 288 11.45 -5.01 -11.43
C ARG A 288 11.93 -4.19 -10.24
N GLY A 289 13.24 -3.97 -10.18
CA GLY A 289 13.88 -3.21 -9.10
C GLY A 289 14.06 -1.73 -9.41
N HIS A 290 13.84 -1.29 -10.67
CA HIS A 290 14.13 0.07 -11.10
C HIS A 290 12.90 0.72 -11.73
N PHE A 291 12.51 1.89 -11.20
CA PHE A 291 11.38 2.66 -11.70
C PHE A 291 11.76 4.13 -11.87
N ARG A 292 11.11 4.79 -12.83
CA ARG A 292 11.17 6.23 -13.03
C ARG A 292 9.75 6.78 -13.14
N PRO A 293 9.13 7.14 -12.00
CA PRO A 293 7.75 7.61 -11.92
C PRO A 293 7.68 9.14 -12.12
N ASP A 294 8.05 9.62 -13.30
CA ASP A 294 8.17 11.06 -13.60
C ASP A 294 6.84 11.80 -13.39
N HIS A 295 5.70 11.17 -13.76
CA HIS A 295 4.37 11.75 -13.57
C HIS A 295 4.06 11.97 -12.09
N ALA A 296 4.28 10.98 -11.24
CA ALA A 296 4.04 11.12 -9.81
C ALA A 296 4.96 12.17 -9.17
N LEU A 297 6.24 12.21 -9.56
CA LEU A 297 7.20 13.23 -9.08
C LEU A 297 6.75 14.64 -9.48
N ALA A 298 6.28 14.83 -10.72
CA ALA A 298 5.74 16.11 -11.19
C ALA A 298 4.48 16.56 -10.43
N LEU A 299 3.69 15.60 -9.93
CA LEU A 299 2.52 15.87 -9.07
C LEU A 299 2.88 16.12 -7.59
N GLY A 300 4.17 16.07 -7.21
CA GLY A 300 4.64 16.35 -5.85
C GLY A 300 4.68 15.13 -4.92
N PHE A 301 4.45 13.91 -5.42
CA PHE A 301 4.68 12.70 -4.65
C PHE A 301 6.17 12.52 -4.35
N ARG A 302 6.50 11.86 -3.25
CA ARG A 302 7.88 11.79 -2.75
C ARG A 302 8.33 10.36 -2.53
N ALA A 303 9.64 10.13 -2.73
CA ALA A 303 10.35 8.93 -2.29
C ALA A 303 11.03 9.17 -0.94
N ASP A 304 11.45 8.09 -0.29
CA ASP A 304 12.30 8.15 0.89
C ASP A 304 13.68 8.72 0.54
N ALA A 305 14.27 9.51 1.42
CA ALA A 305 15.61 10.07 1.22
C ALA A 305 16.69 8.98 1.40
N SER A 306 16.52 8.09 2.38
CA SER A 306 17.47 7.00 2.67
C SER A 306 16.75 5.79 3.27
N PHE A 307 17.37 4.60 3.24
CA PHE A 307 16.86 3.43 3.98
C PHE A 307 17.15 3.56 5.49
N GLU A 308 18.16 4.30 5.88
CA GLU A 308 18.42 4.66 7.28
C GLU A 308 17.20 5.32 7.93
N ASP A 309 16.50 6.20 7.20
CA ASP A 309 15.27 6.82 7.70
C ASP A 309 14.17 5.79 7.91
N SER A 310 14.02 4.83 7.00
CA SER A 310 13.06 3.72 7.17
C SER A 310 13.35 2.91 8.44
N VAL A 311 14.64 2.66 8.74
CA VAL A 311 15.04 1.96 9.98
C VAL A 311 14.74 2.81 11.21
N ARG A 312 15.11 4.11 11.22
CA ARG A 312 14.82 5.02 12.34
C ARG A 312 13.33 5.12 12.62
N TRP A 313 12.53 5.30 11.56
CA TRP A 313 11.06 5.39 11.68
C TRP A 313 10.44 4.10 12.20
N PHE A 314 10.95 2.94 11.80
CA PHE A 314 10.49 1.68 12.37
C PHE A 314 10.81 1.56 13.86
N LEU A 315 12.02 1.97 14.28
CA LEU A 315 12.41 1.99 15.69
C LEU A 315 11.59 2.98 16.54
N GLU A 316 11.18 4.09 15.94
CA GLU A 316 10.38 5.12 16.61
C GLU A 316 8.91 4.76 16.73
N ASP A 317 8.32 4.23 15.63
CA ASP A 317 6.88 4.03 15.49
C ASP A 317 6.41 2.67 15.99
N ASP A 318 7.21 1.62 15.74
CA ASP A 318 6.73 0.25 15.74
C ASP A 318 7.45 -0.64 16.77
N ILE A 319 8.66 -0.28 17.22
CA ILE A 319 9.30 -0.97 18.34
C ILE A 319 8.86 -0.31 19.64
N VAL A 320 8.01 -1.01 20.39
CA VAL A 320 7.69 -0.64 21.77
C VAL A 320 8.96 -0.82 22.61
N ARG A 321 9.63 0.29 22.94
CA ARG A 321 10.69 0.28 23.95
C ARG A 321 9.99 -0.12 25.26
N GLY A 322 10.31 -1.32 25.75
CA GLY A 322 9.83 -1.76 27.05
C GLY A 322 10.12 -0.67 28.09
N ALA A 323 9.07 -0.23 28.76
CA ALA A 323 9.13 0.70 29.86
C ALA A 323 9.86 0.08 31.05
#